data_07e415a85a4d8c8b68728d8c6a33a086
#
_entry.id   07e415a85a4d8c8b68728d8c6a33a086
#
_cell.length_a   1.000
_cell.length_b   1.000
_cell.length_c   1.000
_cell.angle_alpha   90.00
_cell.angle_beta   90.00
_cell.angle_gamma   90.00
#
_symmetry.space_group_name_H-M   'P 1'
#
loop_
_entity.id
_entity.type
_entity.pdbx_description
1 polymer ?
#
loop_
_entity_poly.entity_id
_entity_poly.type
_entity_poly.pdbx_seq_one_letter_code
_entity_poly.pdbx_strand_id
1 'polypeptide(L)'
;MELNFWIGLLIGLVAAGITYGTGILFATIGEIFAERAGVLNVGLEGMMLMGAVTAYLVAYNTGSAWIGLLAAIGVGGLMALLHAFMTVTLRADQVVSGLALALLGSGLSAVIGAPLVEVRTAPRLPEFPIPVLSNIP
;
A
#
# COMPACT_ATOMS: atom_id res chain seq x y z
N MET A 1 -21.28 3.13 32.41
CA MET A 1 -21.44 3.43 30.97
C MET A 1 -20.15 4.00 30.37
N GLU A 2 -19.47 4.89 31.07
CA GLU A 2 -18.21 5.53 30.57
C GLU A 2 -17.03 4.57 30.38
N LEU A 3 -16.79 3.65 31.32
CA LEU A 3 -15.66 2.72 31.23
C LEU A 3 -15.71 1.83 29.98
N ASN A 4 -16.89 1.31 29.63
CA ASN A 4 -17.07 0.49 28.43
C ASN A 4 -16.86 1.29 27.15
N PHE A 5 -17.22 2.59 27.15
CA PHE A 5 -16.94 3.50 26.05
C PHE A 5 -15.43 3.68 25.83
N TRP A 6 -14.67 3.95 26.89
CA TRP A 6 -13.23 4.14 26.80
C TRP A 6 -12.48 2.87 26.38
N ILE A 7 -12.92 1.72 26.90
CA ILE A 7 -12.37 0.41 26.48
C ILE A 7 -12.63 0.17 24.99
N GLY A 8 -13.86 0.39 24.52
CA GLY A 8 -14.20 0.24 23.11
C GLY A 8 -13.40 1.19 22.21
N LEU A 9 -13.21 2.43 22.64
CA LEU A 9 -12.40 3.42 21.91
C LEU A 9 -10.93 2.97 21.81
N LEU A 10 -10.34 2.49 22.92
CA LEU A 10 -8.95 2.01 22.93
C LEU A 10 -8.77 0.79 22.03
N ILE A 11 -9.68 -0.18 22.07
CA ILE A 11 -9.65 -1.36 21.20
C ILE A 11 -9.75 -0.91 19.72
N GLY A 12 -10.65 0.00 19.41
CA GLY A 12 -10.81 0.54 18.06
C GLY A 12 -9.56 1.27 17.56
N LEU A 13 -8.92 2.07 18.41
CA LEU A 13 -7.66 2.76 18.07
C LEU A 13 -6.52 1.79 17.82
N VAL A 14 -6.37 0.76 18.65
CA VAL A 14 -5.33 -0.27 18.49
C VAL A 14 -5.57 -1.06 17.19
N ALA A 15 -6.80 -1.50 16.95
CA ALA A 15 -7.16 -2.22 15.73
C ALA A 15 -6.91 -1.38 14.47
N ALA A 16 -7.30 -0.10 14.48
CA ALA A 16 -7.03 0.83 13.39
C ALA A 16 -5.52 1.05 13.20
N GLY A 17 -4.78 1.21 14.31
CA GLY A 17 -3.32 1.36 14.28
C GLY A 17 -2.62 0.16 13.64
N ILE A 18 -3.03 -1.06 13.97
CA ILE A 18 -2.50 -2.28 13.35
C ILE A 18 -2.85 -2.33 11.85
N THR A 19 -4.11 -2.07 11.51
CA THR A 19 -4.60 -2.15 10.14
C THR A 19 -3.89 -1.16 9.21
N TYR A 20 -3.85 0.12 9.60
CA TYR A 20 -3.22 1.16 8.77
C TYR A 20 -1.69 1.14 8.89
N GLY A 21 -1.16 0.78 10.06
CA GLY A 21 0.29 0.69 10.29
C GLY A 21 0.95 -0.43 9.51
N THR A 22 0.24 -1.52 9.21
CA THR A 22 0.81 -2.67 8.47
C THR A 22 1.30 -2.25 7.08
N GLY A 23 0.54 -1.46 6.33
CA GLY A 23 0.96 -0.96 5.02
C GLY A 23 2.22 -0.10 5.10
N ILE A 24 2.27 0.80 6.08
CA ILE A 24 3.42 1.68 6.34
C ILE A 24 4.65 0.84 6.75
N LEU A 25 4.46 -0.19 7.56
CA LEU A 25 5.54 -1.08 8.00
C LEU A 25 6.21 -1.77 6.81
N PHE A 26 5.44 -2.36 5.88
CA PHE A 26 5.99 -2.99 4.68
C PHE A 26 6.71 -1.98 3.77
N ALA A 27 6.15 -0.79 3.60
CA ALA A 27 6.79 0.28 2.84
C ALA A 27 8.12 0.70 3.47
N THR A 28 8.16 0.89 4.80
CA THR A 28 9.37 1.24 5.56
C THR A 28 10.44 0.15 5.44
N ILE A 29 10.07 -1.13 5.53
CA ILE A 29 11.01 -2.23 5.33
C ILE A 29 11.62 -2.17 3.92
N GLY A 30 10.80 -1.94 2.89
CA GLY A 30 11.26 -1.77 1.51
C GLY A 30 12.26 -0.61 1.38
N GLU A 31 11.96 0.53 2.01
CA GLU A 31 12.84 1.70 2.00
C GLU A 31 14.17 1.45 2.71
N ILE A 32 14.18 0.75 3.83
CA ILE A 32 15.43 0.37 4.52
C ILE A 32 16.35 -0.41 3.58
N PHE A 33 15.81 -1.31 2.74
CA PHE A 33 16.61 -2.04 1.76
C PHE A 33 17.12 -1.12 0.64
N ALA A 34 16.30 -0.20 0.15
CA ALA A 34 16.68 0.77 -0.88
C ALA A 34 17.77 1.72 -0.38
N GLU A 35 17.61 2.28 0.81
CA GLU A 35 18.61 3.16 1.44
C GLU A 35 19.94 2.45 1.70
N ARG A 36 19.90 1.18 2.14
CA ARG A 36 21.11 0.38 2.29
C ARG A 36 21.84 0.12 0.98
N ALA A 37 21.12 0.11 -0.13
CA ALA A 37 21.69 0.04 -1.49
C ALA A 37 22.16 1.42 -2.01
N GLY A 38 21.98 2.50 -1.24
CA GLY A 38 22.37 3.86 -1.60
C GLY A 38 21.32 4.61 -2.43
N VAL A 39 20.07 4.15 -2.45
CA VAL A 39 18.96 4.77 -3.19
C VAL A 39 17.90 5.25 -2.21
N LEU A 40 17.68 6.56 -2.15
CA LEU A 40 16.59 7.17 -1.38
C LEU A 40 15.33 7.23 -2.24
N ASN A 41 14.24 6.63 -1.77
CA ASN A 41 12.99 6.57 -2.51
C ASN A 41 11.86 7.40 -1.86
N VAL A 42 11.81 8.68 -2.14
CA VAL A 42 10.73 9.58 -1.69
C VAL A 42 9.40 9.29 -2.41
N GLY A 43 9.41 8.44 -3.45
CA GLY A 43 8.24 8.11 -4.27
C GLY A 43 7.34 6.99 -3.72
N LEU A 44 7.63 6.46 -2.53
CA LEU A 44 6.90 5.34 -1.93
C LEU A 44 5.40 5.54 -1.85
N GLU A 45 4.94 6.75 -1.49
CA GLU A 45 3.51 7.06 -1.40
C GLU A 45 2.80 6.84 -2.74
N GLY A 46 3.38 7.32 -3.84
CA GLY A 46 2.85 7.10 -5.19
C GLY A 46 2.82 5.63 -5.57
N MET A 47 3.86 4.86 -5.20
CA MET A 47 3.92 3.40 -5.43
C MET A 47 2.83 2.67 -4.64
N MET A 48 2.61 3.05 -3.38
CA MET A 48 1.56 2.47 -2.53
C MET A 48 0.16 2.74 -3.10
N LEU A 49 -0.11 3.97 -3.53
CA LEU A 49 -1.39 4.36 -4.13
C LEU A 49 -1.66 3.62 -5.43
N MET A 50 -0.65 3.50 -6.30
CA MET A 50 -0.77 2.72 -7.53
C MET A 50 -0.97 1.23 -7.26
N GLY A 51 -0.26 0.67 -6.28
CA GLY A 51 -0.47 -0.69 -5.83
C GLY A 51 -1.89 -0.92 -5.32
N ALA A 52 -2.40 -0.02 -4.48
CA ALA A 52 -3.74 -0.11 -3.90
C ALA A 52 -4.84 -0.06 -4.97
N VAL A 53 -4.80 0.92 -5.88
CA VAL A 53 -5.81 1.05 -6.95
C VAL A 53 -5.75 -0.14 -7.90
N THR A 54 -4.55 -0.63 -8.22
CA THR A 54 -4.38 -1.81 -9.10
C THR A 54 -4.90 -3.08 -8.44
N ALA A 55 -4.59 -3.29 -7.16
CA ALA A 55 -5.11 -4.43 -6.40
C ALA A 55 -6.63 -4.46 -6.45
N TYR A 56 -7.26 -3.33 -6.14
CA TYR A 56 -8.71 -3.21 -6.12
C TYR A 56 -9.33 -3.44 -7.51
N LEU A 57 -8.82 -2.75 -8.53
CA LEU A 57 -9.33 -2.85 -9.91
C LEU A 57 -9.23 -4.28 -10.45
N VAL A 58 -8.08 -4.93 -10.25
CA VAL A 58 -7.85 -6.29 -10.74
C VAL A 58 -8.67 -7.31 -9.94
N ALA A 59 -8.74 -7.17 -8.62
CA ALA A 59 -9.58 -8.05 -7.79
C ALA A 59 -11.06 -7.93 -8.17
N TYR A 60 -11.54 -6.71 -8.41
CA TYR A 60 -12.90 -6.45 -8.86
C TYR A 60 -13.22 -7.12 -10.20
N ASN A 61 -12.34 -6.96 -11.20
CA ASN A 61 -12.58 -7.50 -12.54
C ASN A 61 -12.38 -9.03 -12.64
N THR A 62 -11.47 -9.59 -11.84
CA THR A 62 -11.14 -11.03 -11.89
C THR A 62 -11.92 -11.86 -10.88
N GLY A 63 -12.57 -11.24 -9.91
CA GLY A 63 -13.21 -11.93 -8.80
C GLY A 63 -12.23 -12.58 -7.81
N SER A 64 -10.92 -12.27 -7.89
CA SER A 64 -9.87 -12.88 -7.07
C SER A 64 -8.97 -11.86 -6.42
N ALA A 65 -8.99 -11.80 -5.09
CA ALA A 65 -8.10 -10.93 -4.32
C ALA A 65 -6.62 -11.32 -4.46
N TRP A 66 -6.31 -12.59 -4.70
CA TRP A 66 -4.94 -13.06 -4.92
C TRP A 66 -4.34 -12.53 -6.21
N ILE A 67 -5.14 -12.51 -7.30
CA ILE A 67 -4.69 -11.94 -8.57
C ILE A 67 -4.51 -10.43 -8.42
N GLY A 68 -5.40 -9.76 -7.67
CA GLY A 68 -5.25 -8.35 -7.32
C GLY A 68 -3.94 -8.06 -6.57
N LEU A 69 -3.60 -8.88 -5.59
CA LEU A 69 -2.34 -8.76 -4.84
C LEU A 69 -1.12 -8.93 -5.74
N LEU A 70 -1.11 -9.94 -6.61
CA LEU A 70 -0.01 -10.15 -7.56
C LEU A 70 0.14 -8.98 -8.54
N ALA A 71 -0.97 -8.43 -9.03
CA ALA A 71 -0.96 -7.26 -9.89
C ALA A 71 -0.40 -6.02 -9.18
N ALA A 72 -0.76 -5.81 -7.89
CA ALA A 72 -0.22 -4.73 -7.08
C ALA A 72 1.29 -4.84 -6.89
N ILE A 73 1.79 -6.05 -6.61
CA ILE A 73 3.23 -6.33 -6.51
C ILE A 73 3.93 -6.02 -7.85
N GLY A 74 3.33 -6.43 -8.96
CA GLY A 74 3.86 -6.17 -10.29
C GLY A 74 3.95 -4.67 -10.61
N VAL A 75 2.89 -3.90 -10.36
CA VAL A 75 2.87 -2.45 -10.61
C VAL A 75 3.81 -1.70 -9.66
N GLY A 76 3.81 -2.04 -8.37
CA GLY A 76 4.76 -1.47 -7.41
C GLY A 76 6.21 -1.74 -7.80
N GLY A 77 6.51 -2.97 -8.23
CA GLY A 77 7.83 -3.35 -8.73
C GLY A 77 8.24 -2.59 -10.00
N LEU A 78 7.31 -2.38 -10.95
CA LEU A 78 7.57 -1.58 -12.16
C LEU A 78 7.88 -0.12 -11.81
N MET A 79 7.15 0.49 -10.88
CA MET A 79 7.42 1.85 -10.42
C MET A 79 8.77 1.93 -9.69
N ALA A 80 9.11 0.93 -8.88
CA ALA A 80 10.41 0.85 -8.22
C ALA A 80 11.56 0.70 -9.23
N LEU A 81 11.39 -0.11 -10.27
CA LEU A 81 12.34 -0.25 -11.37
C LEU A 81 12.51 1.06 -12.15
N LEU A 82 11.43 1.79 -12.39
CA LEU A 82 11.49 3.11 -13.02
C LEU A 82 12.31 4.08 -12.18
N HIS A 83 12.07 4.13 -10.86
CA HIS A 83 12.85 4.97 -9.94
C HIS A 83 14.33 4.56 -9.94
N ALA A 84 14.62 3.27 -9.83
CA ALA A 84 15.98 2.75 -9.86
C ALA A 84 16.68 3.07 -11.20
N PHE A 85 16.00 2.95 -12.33
CA PHE A 85 16.55 3.32 -13.63
C PHE A 85 16.91 4.80 -13.69
N MET A 86 16.05 5.69 -13.20
CA MET A 86 16.31 7.13 -13.16
C MET A 86 17.51 7.45 -12.25
N THR A 87 17.56 6.87 -11.07
CA THR A 87 18.55 7.23 -10.04
C THR A 87 19.89 6.52 -10.22
N VAL A 88 19.87 5.23 -10.56
CA VAL A 88 21.08 4.42 -10.69
C VAL A 88 21.68 4.52 -12.08
N THR A 89 20.86 4.37 -13.13
CA THR A 89 21.35 4.33 -14.51
C THR A 89 21.56 5.73 -15.07
N LEU A 90 20.57 6.60 -14.95
CA LEU A 90 20.63 7.99 -15.46
C LEU A 90 21.30 8.94 -14.47
N ARG A 91 21.55 8.51 -13.25
CA ARG A 91 22.14 9.31 -12.16
C ARG A 91 21.36 10.62 -11.88
N ALA A 92 20.05 10.57 -12.08
CA ALA A 92 19.17 11.68 -11.75
C ALA A 92 19.12 11.91 -10.23
N ASP A 93 18.75 13.11 -9.82
CA ASP A 93 18.54 13.41 -8.41
C ASP A 93 17.44 12.52 -7.84
N GLN A 94 17.75 11.82 -6.73
CA GLN A 94 16.89 10.81 -6.13
C GLN A 94 15.61 11.43 -5.54
N VAL A 95 15.74 12.61 -4.93
CA VAL A 95 14.59 13.31 -4.32
C VAL A 95 13.64 13.80 -5.40
N VAL A 96 14.18 14.45 -6.44
CA VAL A 96 13.37 14.96 -7.57
C VAL A 96 12.67 13.81 -8.30
N SER A 97 13.39 12.71 -8.58
CA SER A 97 12.82 11.52 -9.21
C SER A 97 11.73 10.89 -8.34
N GLY A 98 11.97 10.78 -7.03
CA GLY A 98 10.99 10.26 -6.07
C GLY A 98 9.73 11.12 -5.98
N LEU A 99 9.87 12.44 -5.86
CA LEU A 99 8.74 13.37 -5.85
C LEU A 99 7.92 13.31 -7.15
N ALA A 100 8.60 13.27 -8.30
CA ALA A 100 7.90 13.12 -9.58
C ALA A 100 7.09 11.81 -9.62
N LEU A 101 7.65 10.73 -9.09
CA LEU A 101 6.96 9.44 -9.02
C LEU A 101 5.80 9.44 -8.02
N ALA A 102 5.93 10.14 -6.89
CA ALA A 102 4.85 10.33 -5.93
C ALA A 102 3.66 11.08 -6.56
N LEU A 103 3.94 12.19 -7.26
CA LEU A 103 2.92 12.97 -7.97
C LEU A 103 2.27 12.18 -9.11
N LEU A 104 3.08 11.46 -9.89
CA LEU A 104 2.58 10.61 -10.97
C LEU A 104 1.67 9.50 -10.39
N GLY A 105 2.13 8.81 -9.35
CA GLY A 105 1.36 7.73 -8.73
C GLY A 105 0.07 8.21 -8.08
N SER A 106 0.09 9.33 -7.37
CA SER A 106 -1.11 9.92 -6.77
C SER A 106 -2.11 10.39 -7.85
N GLY A 107 -1.63 11.07 -8.89
CA GLY A 107 -2.49 11.52 -9.99
C GLY A 107 -3.11 10.36 -10.77
N LEU A 108 -2.31 9.36 -11.18
CA LEU A 108 -2.82 8.19 -11.89
C LEU A 108 -3.78 7.36 -11.03
N SER A 109 -3.45 7.15 -9.76
CA SER A 109 -4.34 6.39 -8.87
C SER A 109 -5.68 7.09 -8.66
N ALA A 110 -5.69 8.42 -8.57
CA ALA A 110 -6.93 9.19 -8.47
C ALA A 110 -7.80 9.06 -9.73
N VAL A 111 -7.20 9.16 -10.92
CA VAL A 111 -7.93 9.02 -12.19
C VAL A 111 -8.47 7.59 -12.38
N ILE A 112 -7.64 6.57 -12.14
CA ILE A 112 -8.04 5.16 -12.26
C ILE A 112 -9.06 4.79 -11.18
N GLY A 113 -8.90 5.32 -9.98
CA GLY A 113 -9.76 5.04 -8.83
C GLY A 113 -11.10 5.75 -8.86
N ALA A 114 -11.23 6.89 -9.58
CA ALA A 114 -12.45 7.69 -9.60
C ALA A 114 -13.73 6.87 -9.91
N PRO A 115 -13.79 6.01 -10.94
CA PRO A 115 -14.97 5.20 -11.22
C PRO A 115 -15.21 4.08 -10.21
N LEU A 116 -14.21 3.76 -9.36
CA LEU A 116 -14.29 2.66 -8.39
C LEU A 116 -14.82 3.11 -7.01
N VAL A 117 -14.93 4.40 -6.76
CA VAL A 117 -15.34 4.95 -5.46
C VAL A 117 -16.75 4.50 -5.07
N GLU A 118 -17.63 4.32 -6.05
CA GLU A 118 -19.02 3.88 -5.82
C GLU A 118 -19.17 2.35 -5.76
N VAL A 119 -18.13 1.61 -6.12
CA VAL A 119 -18.14 0.15 -6.18
C VAL A 119 -17.75 -0.43 -4.82
N ARG A 120 -18.72 -1.00 -4.09
CA ARG A 120 -18.54 -1.45 -2.70
C ARG A 120 -18.09 -2.91 -2.52
N THR A 121 -17.99 -3.70 -3.57
CA THR A 121 -17.83 -5.16 -3.47
C THR A 121 -16.64 -5.69 -4.29
N ALA A 122 -15.42 -5.38 -3.86
CA ALA A 122 -14.26 -6.15 -4.31
C ALA A 122 -14.08 -7.40 -3.43
N PRO A 123 -13.66 -8.54 -4.02
CA PRO A 123 -13.33 -9.73 -3.24
C PRO A 123 -12.22 -9.42 -2.23
N ARG A 124 -12.36 -9.97 -1.03
CA ARG A 124 -11.38 -9.82 0.05
C ARG A 124 -10.54 -11.08 0.16
N LEU A 125 -9.33 -10.94 0.67
CA LEU A 125 -8.54 -12.10 1.08
C LEU A 125 -9.27 -12.82 2.21
N PRO A 126 -9.25 -14.17 2.25
CA PRO A 126 -9.85 -14.92 3.34
C PRO A 126 -9.15 -14.58 4.67
N GLU A 127 -9.93 -14.51 5.72
CA GLU A 127 -9.39 -14.32 7.06
C GLU A 127 -8.71 -15.62 7.50
N PHE A 128 -7.47 -15.53 7.92
CA PHE A 128 -6.71 -16.64 8.50
C PHE A 128 -6.71 -16.49 10.02
N PRO A 129 -7.44 -17.33 10.76
CA PRO A 129 -7.41 -17.25 12.22
C PRO A 129 -6.01 -17.63 12.74
N ILE A 130 -5.38 -16.74 13.46
CA ILE A 130 -4.10 -16.99 14.12
C ILE A 130 -4.42 -17.70 15.44
N PRO A 131 -3.98 -18.96 15.67
CA PRO A 131 -4.22 -19.65 16.92
C PRO A 131 -3.78 -18.76 18.12
N VAL A 132 -4.56 -18.76 19.18
CA VAL A 132 -4.37 -17.95 20.40
C VAL A 132 -4.78 -16.48 20.22
N LEU A 133 -4.33 -15.76 19.16
CA LEU A 133 -4.64 -14.33 18.97
C LEU A 133 -6.08 -14.10 18.53
N SER A 134 -6.65 -15.00 17.70
CA SER A 134 -8.04 -14.87 17.23
C SER A 134 -9.09 -15.13 18.32
N ASN A 135 -8.68 -15.63 19.48
CA ASN A 135 -9.56 -15.87 20.63
C ASN A 135 -9.58 -14.69 21.63
N ILE A 136 -8.83 -13.64 21.36
CA ILE A 136 -8.85 -12.42 22.16
C ILE A 136 -10.03 -11.59 21.71
N PRO A 137 -10.98 -11.27 22.61
CA PRO A 137 -12.19 -10.51 22.27
C PRO A 137 -11.90 -9.06 21.85
#